data_287b0ef4f7e6a99194ed338c71ae00bd
#
_entry.id   287b0ef4f7e6a99194ed338c71ae00bd
#
_cell.length_a   1.000
_cell.length_b   1.000
_cell.length_c   1.000
_cell.angle_alpha   90.00
_cell.angle_beta   90.00
_cell.angle_gamma   90.00
#
_symmetry.space_group_name_H-M   'P 1'
#
loop_
_entity.id
_entity.type
_entity.pdbx_description
1 polymer ?
#
loop_
_entity_poly.entity_id
_entity_poly.type
_entity_poly.pdbx_seq_one_letter_code
_entity_poly.pdbx_strand_id
1 'polypeptide(L)'
;MTDRDILEAINDGSVLIEPAPPEEFYAPNGVDLRLDRRLSLYRAPEPGEDPVIDPAGPGYSFREAIARMAGEIDIGPEGFVLDPGRLVLGWTLERVDLRPGARLAARVEGKSSLARIGLIVHLTAPTIHAGSTGQIQLEIINLGPRPIRLRAGMKVCQLILEQTLGVPRRGYGGQFAGQRAAG
;
A
#
# COMPACT_ATOMS: atom_id res chain seq x y z
N MET A 1 -1.60 -3.18 -18.56
CA MET A 1 -0.74 -2.33 -19.42
C MET A 1 0.64 -2.95 -19.49
N THR A 2 1.35 -2.77 -20.59
CA THR A 2 2.76 -3.12 -20.72
C THR A 2 3.66 -2.05 -20.10
N ASP A 3 4.95 -2.33 -19.94
CA ASP A 3 5.95 -1.35 -19.51
C ASP A 3 5.96 -0.08 -20.38
N ARG A 4 5.81 -0.22 -21.71
CA ARG A 4 5.68 0.91 -22.65
C ARG A 4 4.46 1.75 -22.39
N ASP A 5 3.29 1.13 -22.25
CA ASP A 5 2.04 1.84 -21.95
C ASP A 5 2.13 2.59 -20.60
N ILE A 6 2.83 1.98 -19.62
CA ILE A 6 3.05 2.60 -18.31
C ILE A 6 3.94 3.85 -18.43
N LEU A 7 5.05 3.75 -19.18
CA LEU A 7 5.93 4.89 -19.42
C LEU A 7 5.24 5.99 -20.21
N GLU A 8 4.41 5.67 -21.20
CA GLU A 8 3.58 6.64 -21.92
C GLU A 8 2.60 7.34 -20.99
N ALA A 9 1.91 6.60 -20.10
CA ALA A 9 0.98 7.16 -19.14
C ALA A 9 1.66 8.05 -18.08
N ILE A 10 2.91 7.77 -17.75
CA ILE A 10 3.73 8.65 -16.90
C ILE A 10 4.13 9.92 -17.68
N ASN A 11 4.56 9.79 -18.92
CA ASN A 11 5.01 10.92 -19.74
C ASN A 11 3.87 11.89 -20.08
N ASP A 12 2.65 11.41 -20.33
CA ASP A 12 1.48 12.24 -20.58
C ASP A 12 0.81 12.76 -19.30
N GLY A 13 1.33 12.35 -18.14
CA GLY A 13 0.84 12.76 -16.83
C GLY A 13 -0.47 12.11 -16.43
N SER A 14 -0.91 11.03 -17.06
CA SER A 14 -2.06 10.23 -16.63
C SER A 14 -1.78 9.50 -15.30
N VAL A 15 -0.51 9.19 -15.07
CA VAL A 15 0.01 8.57 -13.84
C VAL A 15 1.23 9.36 -13.37
N LEU A 16 1.33 9.60 -12.06
CA LEU A 16 2.55 10.04 -11.40
C LEU A 16 3.00 8.96 -10.42
N ILE A 17 4.28 8.59 -10.47
CA ILE A 17 4.93 7.74 -9.46
C ILE A 17 6.15 8.50 -8.96
N GLU A 18 6.18 8.89 -7.69
CA GLU A 18 7.22 9.74 -7.12
C GLU A 18 7.73 9.22 -5.76
N PRO A 19 9.06 9.06 -5.57
CA PRO A 19 10.11 9.33 -6.56
C PRO A 19 10.04 8.35 -7.75
N ALA A 20 10.45 8.82 -8.93
CA ALA A 20 10.40 8.02 -10.15
C ALA A 20 11.16 6.69 -9.95
N PRO A 21 10.52 5.54 -10.24
CA PRO A 21 11.18 4.25 -10.14
C PRO A 21 12.35 4.17 -11.14
N PRO A 22 13.49 3.56 -10.75
CA PRO A 22 14.56 3.24 -11.70
C PRO A 22 14.08 2.31 -12.83
N GLU A 23 14.76 2.32 -13.96
CA GLU A 23 14.39 1.54 -15.15
C GLU A 23 14.24 0.04 -14.84
N GLU A 24 15.10 -0.52 -14.01
CA GLU A 24 15.08 -1.92 -13.59
C GLU A 24 13.92 -2.30 -12.65
N PHE A 25 13.03 -1.35 -12.33
CA PHE A 25 11.80 -1.61 -11.56
C PHE A 25 10.60 -1.89 -12.45
N TYR A 26 10.72 -1.58 -13.75
CA TYR A 26 9.64 -1.85 -14.70
C TYR A 26 9.72 -3.32 -15.15
N ALA A 27 8.69 -4.07 -14.80
CA ALA A 27 8.45 -5.42 -15.31
C ALA A 27 7.55 -5.34 -16.57
N PRO A 28 7.45 -6.39 -17.38
CA PRO A 28 6.63 -6.36 -18.60
C PRO A 28 5.19 -5.86 -18.42
N ASN A 29 4.60 -6.03 -17.23
CA ASN A 29 3.21 -5.67 -16.95
C ASN A 29 3.01 -5.00 -15.58
N GLY A 30 4.01 -4.32 -15.05
CA GLY A 30 3.89 -3.67 -13.74
C GLY A 30 5.15 -2.94 -13.32
N VAL A 31 5.07 -2.24 -12.22
CA VAL A 31 6.18 -1.48 -11.63
C VAL A 31 6.40 -1.93 -10.19
N ASP A 32 7.64 -2.29 -9.85
CA ASP A 32 8.03 -2.58 -8.48
C ASP A 32 7.96 -1.30 -7.63
N LEU A 33 7.33 -1.38 -6.46
CA LEU A 33 7.31 -0.33 -5.46
C LEU A 33 8.08 -0.77 -4.22
N ARG A 34 8.63 0.23 -3.51
CA ARG A 34 9.47 0.01 -2.33
C ARG A 34 8.68 0.21 -1.04
N LEU A 35 9.17 -0.43 0.02
CA LEU A 35 8.67 -0.21 1.38
C LEU A 35 9.22 1.10 1.94
N ASP A 36 8.33 1.96 2.45
CA ASP A 36 8.71 3.13 3.25
C ASP A 36 9.35 2.69 4.58
N ARG A 37 10.00 3.62 5.27
CA ARG A 37 10.57 3.37 6.59
C ARG A 37 9.53 3.22 7.70
N ARG A 38 8.30 3.66 7.51
CA ARG A 38 7.28 3.67 8.55
C ARG A 38 6.40 2.44 8.51
N LEU A 39 6.19 1.90 9.71
CA LEU A 39 5.25 0.83 9.99
C LEU A 39 4.30 1.25 11.10
N SER A 40 3.07 0.75 11.08
CA SER A 40 2.16 0.82 12.21
C SER A 40 2.01 -0.58 12.80
N LEU A 41 2.31 -0.70 14.09
CA LEU A 41 2.26 -1.96 14.82
C LEU A 41 1.01 -2.02 15.65
N TYR A 42 0.24 -3.10 15.51
CA TYR A 42 -0.93 -3.33 16.34
C TYR A 42 -0.54 -3.64 17.78
N ARG A 43 -1.32 -3.11 18.73
CA ARG A 43 -1.20 -3.34 20.15
C ARG A 43 -2.43 -4.06 20.71
N ALA A 44 -2.26 -4.75 21.82
CA ALA A 44 -3.39 -5.27 22.56
C ALA A 44 -4.24 -4.14 23.15
N PRO A 45 -5.54 -4.36 23.38
CA PRO A 45 -6.39 -3.40 24.09
C PRO A 45 -5.85 -3.07 25.49
N GLU A 46 -5.96 -1.82 25.91
CA GLU A 46 -5.58 -1.42 27.27
C GLU A 46 -6.66 -1.82 28.30
N PRO A 47 -6.31 -1.94 29.59
CA PRO A 47 -7.30 -2.22 30.63
C PRO A 47 -8.44 -1.19 30.63
N GLY A 48 -9.67 -1.68 30.46
CA GLY A 48 -10.87 -0.83 30.38
C GLY A 48 -11.24 -0.35 28.96
N GLU A 49 -10.42 -0.64 27.96
CA GLU A 49 -10.74 -0.42 26.55
C GLU A 49 -11.66 -1.55 26.06
N ASP A 50 -12.72 -1.21 25.30
CA ASP A 50 -13.53 -2.24 24.64
C ASP A 50 -12.68 -2.97 23.60
N PRO A 51 -12.45 -4.29 23.75
CA PRO A 51 -11.64 -5.06 22.82
C PRO A 51 -12.33 -5.30 21.46
N VAL A 52 -13.63 -5.07 21.36
CA VAL A 52 -14.42 -5.34 20.17
C VAL A 52 -14.48 -4.08 19.29
N ILE A 53 -14.24 -4.26 18.01
CA ILE A 53 -14.41 -3.23 16.99
C ILE A 53 -15.68 -3.58 16.21
N ASP A 54 -16.65 -2.67 16.20
CA ASP A 54 -17.87 -2.78 15.39
C ASP A 54 -17.82 -1.78 14.24
N PRO A 55 -17.40 -2.20 13.02
CA PRO A 55 -17.31 -1.30 11.88
C PRO A 55 -18.67 -0.80 11.37
N ALA A 56 -19.78 -1.42 11.78
CA ALA A 56 -21.14 -1.02 11.45
C ALA A 56 -21.83 -0.27 12.58
N GLY A 57 -21.19 -0.14 13.75
CA GLY A 57 -21.74 0.49 14.92
C GLY A 57 -21.92 2.00 14.75
N PRO A 58 -22.90 2.59 15.47
CA PRO A 58 -23.12 4.02 15.42
C PRO A 58 -21.89 4.79 15.94
N GLY A 59 -21.44 5.80 15.18
CA GLY A 59 -20.28 6.61 15.52
C GLY A 59 -18.93 5.95 15.21
N TYR A 60 -18.89 4.80 14.54
CA TYR A 60 -17.63 4.20 14.12
C TYR A 60 -16.81 5.14 13.23
N SER A 61 -15.55 5.31 13.57
CA SER A 61 -14.55 6.03 12.80
C SER A 61 -13.32 5.14 12.60
N PHE A 62 -13.02 4.80 11.34
CA PHE A 62 -11.82 4.04 11.00
C PHE A 62 -10.55 4.72 11.54
N ARG A 63 -10.44 6.05 11.39
CA ARG A 63 -9.27 6.82 11.84
C ARG A 63 -9.06 6.70 13.36
N GLU A 64 -10.12 6.81 14.14
CA GLU A 64 -10.06 6.68 15.60
C GLU A 64 -9.74 5.23 16.02
N ALA A 65 -10.35 4.26 15.33
CA ALA A 65 -10.09 2.86 15.59
C ALA A 65 -8.59 2.52 15.36
N ILE A 66 -8.02 2.91 14.21
CA ILE A 66 -6.60 2.69 13.93
C ILE A 66 -5.70 3.44 14.93
N ALA A 67 -6.00 4.68 15.26
CA ALA A 67 -5.20 5.45 16.24
C ALA A 67 -5.17 4.80 17.64
N ARG A 68 -6.24 4.10 18.02
CA ARG A 68 -6.28 3.33 19.27
C ARG A 68 -5.54 2.00 19.17
N MET A 69 -5.63 1.33 18.01
CA MET A 69 -5.13 -0.04 17.84
C MET A 69 -3.67 -0.13 17.43
N ALA A 70 -3.10 0.91 16.85
CA ALA A 70 -1.76 0.84 16.27
C ALA A 70 -0.91 2.05 16.65
N GLY A 71 0.38 1.81 16.84
CA GLY A 71 1.40 2.83 17.05
C GLY A 71 2.42 2.82 15.91
N GLU A 72 2.90 4.00 15.52
CA GLU A 72 3.90 4.13 14.46
C GLU A 72 5.32 3.89 14.97
N ILE A 73 6.13 3.25 14.11
CA ILE A 73 7.56 3.08 14.31
C ILE A 73 8.31 3.34 13.00
N ASP A 74 9.58 3.68 13.10
CA ASP A 74 10.50 3.71 11.96
C ASP A 74 11.31 2.42 11.89
N ILE A 75 11.47 1.87 10.68
CA ILE A 75 12.41 0.77 10.41
C ILE A 75 13.82 1.33 10.55
N GLY A 76 14.53 0.90 11.57
CA GLY A 76 15.92 1.27 11.80
C GLY A 76 16.90 0.64 10.78
N PRO A 77 18.20 0.97 10.86
CA PRO A 77 19.21 0.47 9.92
C PRO A 77 19.35 -1.05 9.93
N GLU A 78 19.06 -1.69 11.05
CA GLU A 78 19.08 -3.16 11.18
C GLU A 78 17.83 -3.84 10.57
N GLY A 79 16.83 -3.05 10.16
CA GLY A 79 15.54 -3.52 9.70
C GLY A 79 14.58 -3.88 10.84
N PHE A 80 13.35 -4.20 10.49
CA PHE A 80 12.31 -4.68 11.39
C PHE A 80 12.09 -6.18 11.20
N VAL A 81 12.07 -6.95 12.27
CA VAL A 81 11.81 -8.40 12.22
C VAL A 81 10.34 -8.65 12.41
N LEU A 82 9.70 -9.18 11.38
CA LEU A 82 8.29 -9.56 11.35
C LEU A 82 8.15 -11.05 11.67
N ASP A 83 7.67 -11.36 12.85
CA ASP A 83 7.48 -12.73 13.33
C ASP A 83 6.33 -13.44 12.60
N PRO A 84 6.31 -14.78 12.55
CA PRO A 84 5.19 -15.56 12.04
C PRO A 84 3.86 -15.18 12.69
N GLY A 85 2.81 -15.04 11.85
CA GLY A 85 1.46 -14.66 12.27
C GLY A 85 1.27 -13.18 12.62
N ARG A 86 2.30 -12.36 12.56
CA ARG A 86 2.22 -10.93 12.88
C ARG A 86 1.78 -10.12 11.66
N LEU A 87 0.76 -9.28 11.86
CA LEU A 87 0.29 -8.28 10.91
C LEU A 87 0.84 -6.90 11.30
N VAL A 88 1.28 -6.13 10.31
CA VAL A 88 1.66 -4.72 10.45
C VAL A 88 1.11 -3.93 9.26
N LEU A 89 0.88 -2.64 9.43
CA LEU A 89 0.64 -1.76 8.29
C LEU A 89 1.95 -1.13 7.87
N GLY A 90 2.20 -1.11 6.57
CA GLY A 90 3.32 -0.43 5.94
C GLY A 90 2.83 0.58 4.92
N TRP A 91 3.77 1.28 4.28
CA TRP A 91 3.50 2.23 3.21
C TRP A 91 4.43 1.97 2.05
N THR A 92 3.96 2.25 0.83
CA THR A 92 4.90 2.38 -0.29
C THR A 92 5.76 3.62 -0.08
N LEU A 93 7.04 3.55 -0.44
CA LEU A 93 7.92 4.73 -0.47
C LEU A 93 7.43 5.70 -1.56
N GLU A 94 7.00 5.15 -2.68
CA GLU A 94 6.47 5.92 -3.79
C GLU A 94 5.05 6.40 -3.50
N ARG A 95 4.80 7.66 -3.83
CA ARG A 95 3.48 8.21 -4.03
C ARG A 95 3.01 7.82 -5.43
N VAL A 96 1.74 7.45 -5.55
CA VAL A 96 1.09 7.11 -6.82
C VAL A 96 -0.16 7.98 -6.97
N ASP A 97 -0.20 8.75 -8.05
CA ASP A 97 -1.37 9.56 -8.39
C ASP A 97 -1.93 9.11 -9.75
N LEU A 98 -3.21 8.79 -9.79
CA LEU A 98 -3.94 8.53 -11.02
C LEU A 98 -4.80 9.76 -11.37
N ARG A 99 -4.59 10.37 -12.52
CA ARG A 99 -5.38 11.55 -12.93
C ARG A 99 -6.88 11.21 -12.99
N PRO A 100 -7.79 12.03 -12.45
CA PRO A 100 -9.23 11.72 -12.45
C PRO A 100 -9.82 11.48 -13.83
N GLY A 101 -9.31 12.17 -14.87
CA GLY A 101 -9.72 11.99 -16.26
C GLY A 101 -9.02 10.87 -17.02
N ALA A 102 -8.02 10.22 -16.41
CA ALA A 102 -7.35 9.09 -17.01
C ALA A 102 -8.29 7.88 -17.11
N ARG A 103 -8.17 7.13 -18.19
CA ARG A 103 -8.89 5.86 -18.37
C ARG A 103 -8.11 4.72 -17.74
N LEU A 104 -7.75 4.91 -16.46
CA LEU A 104 -6.85 4.02 -15.73
C LEU A 104 -7.41 3.67 -14.36
N ALA A 105 -7.11 2.46 -13.93
CA ALA A 105 -7.19 1.98 -12.58
C ALA A 105 -5.89 1.26 -12.25
N ALA A 106 -5.64 0.97 -10.98
CA ALA A 106 -4.48 0.18 -10.59
C ALA A 106 -4.81 -0.77 -9.43
N ARG A 107 -3.98 -1.77 -9.24
CA ARG A 107 -3.98 -2.62 -8.04
C ARG A 107 -2.56 -2.94 -7.60
N VAL A 108 -2.44 -3.26 -6.33
CA VAL A 108 -1.20 -3.77 -5.76
C VAL A 108 -1.22 -5.29 -5.80
N GLU A 109 -0.10 -5.88 -6.21
CA GLU A 109 0.15 -7.30 -6.13
C GLU A 109 1.44 -7.57 -5.35
N GLY A 110 1.49 -8.71 -4.65
CA GLY A 110 2.70 -9.15 -3.99
C GLY A 110 3.76 -9.63 -4.98
N LYS A 111 5.01 -9.73 -4.52
CA LYS A 111 6.10 -10.31 -5.28
C LYS A 111 6.15 -11.82 -5.03
N SER A 112 6.17 -12.63 -6.08
CA SER A 112 6.15 -14.10 -5.98
C SER A 112 7.31 -14.65 -5.13
N SER A 113 8.48 -14.02 -5.15
CA SER A 113 9.63 -14.41 -4.32
C SER A 113 9.39 -14.20 -2.84
N LEU A 114 8.67 -13.12 -2.46
CA LEU A 114 8.30 -12.82 -1.08
C LEU A 114 7.11 -13.68 -0.62
N ALA A 115 6.12 -13.86 -1.49
CA ALA A 115 4.95 -14.70 -1.19
C ALA A 115 5.35 -16.16 -0.90
N ARG A 116 6.35 -16.70 -1.61
CA ARG A 116 6.83 -18.07 -1.40
C ARG A 116 7.54 -18.30 -0.06
N ILE A 117 8.03 -17.25 0.59
CA ILE A 117 8.55 -17.33 1.96
C ILE A 117 7.51 -16.97 3.01
N GLY A 118 6.26 -16.70 2.59
CA GLY A 118 5.12 -16.42 3.46
C GLY A 118 4.84 -14.94 3.69
N LEU A 119 5.54 -14.01 3.04
CA LEU A 119 5.27 -12.58 3.15
C LEU A 119 4.12 -12.17 2.23
N ILE A 120 2.99 -11.80 2.81
CA ILE A 120 1.85 -11.20 2.12
C ILE A 120 1.89 -9.70 2.37
N VAL A 121 1.72 -8.90 1.34
CA VAL A 121 1.83 -7.42 1.42
C VAL A 121 0.56 -6.69 1.06
N HIS A 122 -0.47 -7.44 0.69
CA HIS A 122 -1.76 -6.92 0.27
C HIS A 122 -2.81 -8.00 0.53
N LEU A 123 -3.76 -7.76 1.45
CA LEU A 123 -4.76 -8.74 1.80
C LEU A 123 -5.99 -8.64 0.88
N THR A 124 -6.79 -7.62 1.04
CA THR A 124 -8.10 -7.53 0.35
C THR A 124 -8.50 -6.09 -0.02
N ALA A 125 -7.56 -5.13 -0.06
CA ALA A 125 -7.91 -3.78 -0.45
C ALA A 125 -8.42 -3.73 -1.90
N PRO A 126 -9.38 -2.86 -2.21
CA PRO A 126 -9.93 -2.77 -3.57
C PRO A 126 -8.96 -2.10 -4.55
N THR A 127 -9.42 -2.01 -5.80
CA THR A 127 -8.74 -1.28 -6.87
C THR A 127 -8.42 0.16 -6.48
N ILE A 128 -7.26 0.63 -6.86
CA ILE A 128 -6.87 2.04 -6.81
C ILE A 128 -7.60 2.75 -7.96
N HIS A 129 -8.49 3.65 -7.61
CA HIS A 129 -9.39 4.29 -8.57
C HIS A 129 -8.73 5.49 -9.27
N ALA A 130 -9.23 5.86 -10.44
CA ALA A 130 -8.92 7.14 -11.07
C ALA A 130 -9.22 8.29 -10.10
N GLY A 131 -8.29 9.21 -9.95
CA GLY A 131 -8.34 10.31 -8.97
C GLY A 131 -7.76 9.98 -7.61
N SER A 132 -7.31 8.75 -7.37
CA SER A 132 -6.55 8.41 -6.17
C SER A 132 -5.18 9.09 -6.20
N THR A 133 -4.75 9.59 -5.06
CA THR A 133 -3.45 10.25 -4.86
C THR A 133 -2.84 9.85 -3.54
N GLY A 134 -1.53 9.72 -3.49
CA GLY A 134 -0.80 9.51 -2.25
C GLY A 134 0.01 8.22 -2.20
N GLN A 135 0.60 7.94 -1.04
CA GLN A 135 1.26 6.66 -0.77
C GLN A 135 0.20 5.56 -0.60
N ILE A 136 0.56 4.34 -0.94
CA ILE A 136 -0.33 3.17 -0.78
C ILE A 136 -0.02 2.52 0.57
N GLN A 137 -1.05 2.36 1.40
CA GLN A 137 -0.95 1.59 2.62
C GLN A 137 -1.01 0.11 2.31
N LEU A 138 -0.15 -0.66 2.96
CA LEU A 138 0.02 -2.10 2.76
C LEU A 138 -0.31 -2.86 4.05
N GLU A 139 -1.10 -3.92 3.95
CA GLU A 139 -1.37 -4.87 5.03
C GLU A 139 -0.35 -6.01 4.94
N ILE A 140 0.74 -5.91 5.71
CA ILE A 140 1.87 -6.83 5.64
C ILE A 140 1.76 -7.89 6.73
N ILE A 141 1.68 -9.15 6.35
CA ILE A 141 1.63 -10.28 7.28
C ILE A 141 2.64 -11.36 6.90
N ASN A 142 3.26 -11.96 7.91
CA ASN A 142 4.12 -13.11 7.74
C ASN A 142 3.34 -14.41 8.04
N LEU A 143 2.96 -15.15 7.01
CA LEU A 143 2.33 -16.47 7.13
C LEU A 143 3.34 -17.61 6.99
N GLY A 144 4.63 -17.28 6.84
CA GLY A 144 5.71 -18.27 6.76
C GLY A 144 6.12 -18.80 8.13
N PRO A 145 6.92 -19.87 8.17
CA PRO A 145 7.35 -20.52 9.43
C PRO A 145 8.52 -19.81 10.11
N ARG A 146 9.11 -18.79 9.51
CA ARG A 146 10.30 -18.09 10.02
C ARG A 146 10.09 -16.59 10.09
N PRO A 147 10.73 -15.89 11.04
CA PRO A 147 10.76 -14.44 11.04
C PRO A 147 11.35 -13.88 9.74
N ILE A 148 10.77 -12.81 9.22
CA ILE A 148 11.20 -12.13 7.99
C ILE A 148 11.68 -10.73 8.35
N ARG A 149 12.86 -10.35 7.86
CA ARG A 149 13.40 -9.00 8.07
C ARG A 149 12.92 -8.06 6.97
N LEU A 150 12.16 -7.05 7.35
CA LEU A 150 11.76 -5.94 6.50
C LEU A 150 12.82 -4.84 6.57
N ARG A 151 13.18 -4.26 5.43
CA ARG A 151 14.10 -3.12 5.33
C ARG A 151 13.43 -1.98 4.56
N ALA A 152 13.60 -0.76 5.03
CA ALA A 152 13.19 0.41 4.25
C ALA A 152 13.88 0.40 2.87
N GLY A 153 13.16 0.77 1.83
CA GLY A 153 13.64 0.79 0.46
C GLY A 153 13.66 -0.56 -0.27
N MET A 154 13.33 -1.69 0.41
CA MET A 154 13.22 -2.98 -0.29
C MET A 154 12.04 -2.98 -1.24
N LYS A 155 12.19 -3.63 -2.42
CA LYS A 155 11.07 -3.90 -3.33
C LYS A 155 10.07 -4.83 -2.63
N VAL A 156 8.86 -4.36 -2.38
CA VAL A 156 7.90 -5.08 -1.54
C VAL A 156 6.67 -5.55 -2.30
N CYS A 157 6.23 -4.80 -3.29
CA CYS A 157 5.05 -5.11 -4.10
C CYS A 157 5.22 -4.65 -5.54
N GLN A 158 4.22 -4.93 -6.37
CA GLN A 158 4.11 -4.44 -7.75
C GLN A 158 2.82 -3.65 -7.91
N LEU A 159 2.91 -2.53 -8.59
CA LEU A 159 1.76 -1.77 -9.09
C LEU A 159 1.40 -2.29 -10.47
N ILE A 160 0.19 -2.78 -10.62
CA ILE A 160 -0.37 -3.21 -11.91
C ILE A 160 -1.35 -2.13 -12.37
N LEU A 161 -1.07 -1.53 -13.52
CA LEU A 161 -1.94 -0.53 -14.12
C LEU A 161 -2.87 -1.18 -15.15
N GLU A 162 -4.14 -0.81 -15.12
CA GLU A 162 -5.20 -1.37 -15.95
C GLU A 162 -5.91 -0.26 -16.71
N GLN A 163 -6.10 -0.47 -18.01
CA GLN A 163 -6.89 0.46 -18.83
C GLN A 163 -8.39 0.20 -18.64
N THR A 164 -9.17 1.25 -18.41
CA THR A 164 -10.63 1.17 -18.35
C THR A 164 -11.28 1.54 -19.68
N LEU A 165 -12.46 0.97 -19.98
CA LEU A 165 -13.17 1.23 -21.24
C LEU A 165 -13.65 2.68 -21.35
N GLY A 166 -13.83 3.39 -20.24
CA GLY A 166 -14.30 4.77 -20.21
C GLY A 166 -13.74 5.58 -19.07
N VAL A 167 -14.06 6.86 -19.03
CA VAL A 167 -13.72 7.76 -17.93
C VAL A 167 -14.80 7.64 -16.84
N PRO A 168 -14.44 7.45 -15.57
CA PRO A 168 -15.42 7.44 -14.47
C PRO A 168 -16.11 8.80 -14.36
N ARG A 169 -17.39 8.80 -13.99
CA ARG A 169 -18.16 10.05 -13.79
C ARG A 169 -17.60 10.93 -12.66
N ARG A 170 -16.91 10.32 -11.70
CA ARG A 170 -16.30 10.99 -10.55
C ARG A 170 -14.92 10.39 -10.30
N GLY A 171 -13.94 11.23 -9.98
CA GLY A 171 -12.68 10.79 -9.41
C GLY A 171 -12.86 10.29 -7.99
N TYR A 172 -11.89 9.57 -7.47
CA TYR A 172 -11.90 9.07 -6.11
C TYR A 172 -11.88 10.23 -5.10
N GLY A 173 -12.88 10.26 -4.21
CA GLY A 173 -13.02 11.22 -3.13
C GLY A 173 -13.33 10.54 -1.80
N GLY A 174 -12.91 9.28 -1.62
CA GLY A 174 -13.10 8.52 -0.39
C GLY A 174 -12.16 8.95 0.74
N GLN A 175 -12.34 8.34 1.91
CA GLN A 175 -11.60 8.66 3.14
C GLN A 175 -10.07 8.50 3.04
N PHE A 176 -9.57 7.80 2.04
CA PHE A 176 -8.14 7.57 1.80
C PHE A 176 -7.55 8.46 0.69
N ALA A 177 -8.30 9.45 0.19
CA ALA A 177 -7.79 10.39 -0.80
C ALA A 177 -6.64 11.23 -0.20
N GLY A 178 -5.49 11.28 -0.89
CA GLY A 178 -4.30 12.02 -0.45
C GLY A 178 -3.60 11.45 0.78
N GLN A 179 -3.81 10.16 1.08
CA GLN A 179 -3.17 9.52 2.23
C GLN A 179 -1.65 9.47 2.07
N ARG A 180 -0.96 9.54 3.20
CA ARG A 180 0.50 9.42 3.29
C ARG A 180 0.88 8.95 4.69
N ALA A 181 2.04 8.36 4.81
CA ALA A 181 2.65 8.13 6.10
C ALA A 181 2.74 9.47 6.85
N ALA A 182 2.35 9.51 8.11
CA ALA A 182 2.41 10.74 8.89
C ALA A 182 3.84 11.25 8.98
N GLY A 183 4.05 12.58 8.80
CA GLY A 183 5.35 13.24 8.77
C GLY A 183 5.94 13.43 10.14
#